data_8db38c462d52c5c7d038b31c63c6845f
#
_entry.id   8db38c462d52c5c7d038b31c63c6845f
#
_cell.length_a   1.000
_cell.length_b   1.000
_cell.length_c   1.000
_cell.angle_alpha   90.00
_cell.angle_beta   90.00
_cell.angle_gamma   90.00
#
_symmetry.space_group_name_H-M   'P 1'
#
loop_
_entity.id
_entity.type
_entity.pdbx_description
1 polymer ?
#
loop_
_entity_poly.entity_id
_entity_poly.type
_entity_poly.pdbx_seq_one_letter_code
_entity_poly.pdbx_strand_id
1 'polypeptide(L)'
;KQMPNIVEGSEISGKLKKSIADDWGIDGRPVVAGGGGDNAATACGLGIIKHGDAFISLGTSGVIFLATDNFIPAANDGAHSFCHAIPEKWHLMSVILSATDSLNWLSEILGRKVSQIMEDLDHINYGPSDLMFHPYLSGERTPHNDANARGAFLNISRNSNTKDLIRSVIEGVSYAFADCIKVFENANIKPDKLIAAGG
;
A
#
# COMPACT_ATOMS: atom_id res chain seq x y z
N LYS A 1 34.43 6.25 -9.85
CA LYS A 1 33.32 5.95 -8.92
C LYS A 1 32.00 6.09 -9.68
N GLN A 2 31.19 5.03 -9.68
CA GLN A 2 29.89 5.01 -10.39
C GLN A 2 28.72 5.35 -9.44
N MET A 3 28.94 5.36 -8.12
CA MET A 3 27.91 5.65 -7.13
C MET A 3 27.92 7.14 -6.78
N PRO A 4 26.75 7.78 -6.69
CA PRO A 4 26.63 9.14 -6.17
C PRO A 4 26.94 9.19 -4.67
N ASN A 5 27.09 10.40 -4.13
CA ASN A 5 27.10 10.58 -2.68
C ASN A 5 25.71 10.25 -2.13
N ILE A 6 25.68 9.48 -1.07
CA ILE A 6 24.46 9.14 -0.34
C ILE A 6 24.35 10.11 0.82
N VAL A 7 23.17 10.67 1.02
CA VAL A 7 22.84 11.59 2.11
C VAL A 7 21.52 11.15 2.76
N GLU A 8 21.30 11.52 4.01
CA GLU A 8 20.02 11.33 4.67
C GLU A 8 18.92 12.20 4.02
N GLY A 9 17.67 11.79 4.16
CA GLY A 9 16.55 12.49 3.54
C GLY A 9 16.43 13.97 3.91
N SER A 10 16.80 14.33 5.13
CA SER A 10 16.82 15.70 5.66
C SER A 10 18.13 16.46 5.43
N GLU A 11 19.18 15.80 4.95
CA GLU A 11 20.46 16.45 4.67
C GLU A 11 20.43 17.25 3.37
N ILE A 12 21.23 18.29 3.32
CA ILE A 12 21.40 19.12 2.12
C ILE A 12 22.24 18.37 1.11
N SER A 13 21.66 17.96 0.00
CA SER A 13 22.34 17.35 -1.14
C SER A 13 22.95 18.41 -2.10
N GLY A 14 22.44 19.64 -2.07
CA GLY A 14 22.91 20.72 -2.90
C GLY A 14 22.06 21.99 -2.82
N LYS A 15 22.23 22.84 -3.82
CA LYS A 15 21.40 24.04 -4.03
C LYS A 15 20.91 24.09 -5.47
N LEU A 16 19.71 24.64 -5.68
CA LEU A 16 19.16 24.86 -7.02
C LEU A 16 20.19 25.63 -7.88
N LYS A 17 20.38 25.19 -9.13
CA LYS A 17 21.27 25.89 -10.06
C LYS A 17 20.77 27.31 -10.27
N LYS A 18 21.70 28.30 -10.33
CA LYS A 18 21.34 29.70 -10.49
C LYS A 18 20.51 29.94 -11.74
N SER A 19 20.91 29.34 -12.87
CA SER A 19 20.16 29.45 -14.13
C SER A 19 18.70 29.03 -14.06
N ILE A 20 18.41 27.97 -13.27
CA ILE A 20 17.03 27.49 -13.06
C ILE A 20 16.27 28.40 -12.09
N ALA A 21 16.93 28.88 -11.04
CA ALA A 21 16.31 29.84 -10.11
C ALA A 21 15.91 31.12 -10.84
N ASP A 22 16.80 31.64 -11.68
CA ASP A 22 16.57 32.85 -12.49
C ASP A 22 15.42 32.61 -13.50
N ASP A 23 15.40 31.46 -14.19
CA ASP A 23 14.36 31.08 -15.18
C ASP A 23 12.97 30.92 -14.53
N TRP A 24 12.91 30.44 -13.31
CA TRP A 24 11.67 30.30 -12.54
C TRP A 24 11.27 31.52 -11.71
N GLY A 25 12.06 32.58 -11.73
CA GLY A 25 11.82 33.81 -10.98
C GLY A 25 11.92 33.60 -9.46
N ILE A 26 12.77 32.65 -9.01
CA ILE A 26 12.97 32.34 -7.60
C ILE A 26 14.14 33.18 -7.07
N ASP A 27 13.87 33.97 -6.05
CA ASP A 27 14.93 34.74 -5.38
C ASP A 27 15.87 33.81 -4.61
N GLY A 28 17.16 33.95 -4.87
CA GLY A 28 18.20 33.17 -4.24
C GLY A 28 18.39 31.80 -4.86
N ARG A 29 18.95 30.87 -4.07
CA ARG A 29 19.20 29.48 -4.47
C ARG A 29 18.71 28.56 -3.34
N PRO A 30 17.45 28.11 -3.41
CA PRO A 30 16.91 27.17 -2.42
C PRO A 30 17.81 25.94 -2.25
N VAL A 31 17.86 25.40 -1.04
CA VAL A 31 18.53 24.13 -0.75
C VAL A 31 17.72 22.99 -1.34
N VAL A 32 18.43 21.95 -1.77
CA VAL A 32 17.85 20.68 -2.22
C VAL A 32 18.21 19.64 -1.17
N ALA A 33 17.22 19.06 -0.50
CA ALA A 33 17.39 17.98 0.45
C ALA A 33 17.54 16.62 -0.25
N GLY A 34 18.01 15.62 0.47
CA GLY A 34 18.13 14.24 -0.03
C GLY A 34 16.78 13.65 -0.47
N GLY A 35 15.73 13.97 0.29
CA GLY A 35 14.38 13.48 0.04
C GLY A 35 14.14 12.07 0.53
N GLY A 36 13.00 11.49 0.17
CA GLY A 36 12.61 10.12 0.54
C GLY A 36 11.72 9.50 -0.52
N GLY A 37 11.59 8.18 -0.52
CA GLY A 37 10.60 7.48 -1.32
C GLY A 37 9.18 7.93 -0.93
N ASP A 38 8.24 7.82 -1.88
CA ASP A 38 6.84 8.28 -1.74
C ASP A 38 6.14 7.73 -0.49
N ASN A 39 6.28 6.42 -0.23
CA ASN A 39 5.68 5.80 0.96
C ASN A 39 6.32 6.31 2.26
N ALA A 40 7.64 6.52 2.30
CA ALA A 40 8.33 7.07 3.47
C ALA A 40 7.96 8.56 3.68
N ALA A 41 7.79 9.32 2.61
CA ALA A 41 7.31 10.70 2.67
C ALA A 41 5.85 10.76 3.16
N THR A 42 4.98 9.87 2.66
CA THR A 42 3.60 9.72 3.14
C THR A 42 3.57 9.36 4.62
N ALA A 43 4.42 8.44 5.07
CA ALA A 43 4.56 8.09 6.49
C ALA A 43 4.87 9.32 7.35
N CYS A 44 5.83 10.16 6.92
CA CYS A 44 6.14 11.42 7.61
C CYS A 44 4.92 12.34 7.68
N GLY A 45 4.19 12.50 6.58
CA GLY A 45 2.98 13.34 6.51
C GLY A 45 1.86 12.86 7.42
N LEU A 46 1.74 11.55 7.63
CA LEU A 46 0.76 10.93 8.52
C LEU A 46 1.24 10.82 9.98
N GLY A 47 2.48 11.21 10.28
CA GLY A 47 3.09 11.06 11.60
C GLY A 47 3.42 9.60 11.97
N ILE A 48 3.60 8.72 10.97
CA ILE A 48 4.00 7.32 11.12
C ILE A 48 5.54 7.27 11.23
N ILE A 49 6.06 7.56 12.42
CA ILE A 49 7.49 7.72 12.66
C ILE A 49 8.02 6.91 13.86
N LYS A 50 7.13 6.35 14.66
CA LYS A 50 7.49 5.52 15.81
C LYS A 50 7.42 4.05 15.44
N HIS A 51 8.23 3.25 16.11
CA HIS A 51 8.14 1.80 16.02
C HIS A 51 6.71 1.33 16.29
N GLY A 52 6.16 0.49 15.44
CA GLY A 52 4.79 -0.01 15.54
C GLY A 52 3.71 0.87 14.88
N ASP A 53 4.00 2.13 14.56
CA ASP A 53 3.08 2.96 13.78
C ASP A 53 2.99 2.44 12.34
N ALA A 54 1.79 2.38 11.79
CA ALA A 54 1.57 1.86 10.45
C ALA A 54 0.45 2.59 9.70
N PHE A 55 0.50 2.50 8.37
CA PHE A 55 -0.65 2.90 7.53
C PHE A 55 -0.91 1.88 6.42
N ILE A 56 -2.16 1.83 5.98
CA ILE A 56 -2.59 1.17 4.74
C ILE A 56 -2.78 2.25 3.69
N SER A 57 -2.12 2.10 2.54
CA SER A 57 -2.40 2.90 1.35
C SER A 57 -3.37 2.14 0.45
N LEU A 58 -4.53 2.73 0.19
CA LEU A 58 -5.58 2.20 -0.69
C LEU A 58 -5.50 2.90 -2.04
N GLY A 59 -4.67 2.37 -2.92
CA GLY A 59 -4.54 2.77 -4.31
C GLY A 59 -4.93 1.62 -5.25
N THR A 60 -4.60 1.72 -6.54
CA THR A 60 -4.71 0.61 -7.51
C THR A 60 -4.10 -0.66 -6.92
N SER A 61 -2.84 -0.58 -6.46
CA SER A 61 -2.22 -1.57 -5.56
C SER A 61 -2.43 -1.13 -4.11
N GLY A 62 -2.33 -2.06 -3.17
CA GLY A 62 -2.40 -1.79 -1.75
C GLY A 62 -1.05 -1.95 -1.08
N VAL A 63 -0.75 -1.08 -0.12
CA VAL A 63 0.50 -1.14 0.65
C VAL A 63 0.18 -1.10 2.14
N ILE A 64 0.84 -1.92 2.94
CA ILE A 64 0.97 -1.68 4.37
C ILE A 64 2.41 -1.27 4.65
N PHE A 65 2.57 -0.10 5.24
CA PHE A 65 3.83 0.43 5.73
C PHE A 65 3.84 0.36 7.25
N LEU A 66 4.90 -0.20 7.83
CA LEU A 66 5.07 -0.36 9.27
C LEU A 66 6.44 0.19 9.68
N ALA A 67 6.48 1.28 10.44
CA ALA A 67 7.70 1.91 10.92
C ALA A 67 8.40 1.02 11.97
N THR A 68 9.72 0.90 11.86
CA THR A 68 10.54 0.10 12.75
C THR A 68 11.83 0.84 13.18
N ASP A 69 12.34 0.49 14.34
CA ASP A 69 13.61 1.06 14.82
C ASP A 69 14.84 0.37 14.24
N ASN A 70 14.66 -0.84 13.70
CA ASN A 70 15.75 -1.64 13.19
C ASN A 70 15.39 -2.26 11.85
N PHE A 71 16.42 -2.62 11.07
CA PHE A 71 16.23 -3.45 9.88
C PHE A 71 15.70 -4.83 10.27
N ILE A 72 14.56 -5.22 9.70
CA ILE A 72 13.93 -6.53 9.91
C ILE A 72 13.87 -7.25 8.57
N PRO A 73 14.61 -8.35 8.36
CA PRO A 73 14.53 -9.10 7.12
C PRO A 73 13.21 -9.88 7.06
N ALA A 74 12.40 -9.62 6.03
CA ALA A 74 11.12 -10.31 5.79
C ALA A 74 10.90 -10.66 4.31
N ALA A 75 11.99 -10.76 3.54
CA ALA A 75 11.93 -10.96 2.09
C ALA A 75 11.36 -12.33 1.69
N ASN A 76 11.51 -13.36 2.52
CA ASN A 76 11.03 -14.71 2.22
C ASN A 76 9.49 -14.76 2.09
N ASP A 77 8.79 -13.90 2.79
CA ASP A 77 7.33 -13.81 2.77
C ASP A 77 6.84 -12.65 1.88
N GLY A 78 7.69 -12.16 0.98
CA GLY A 78 7.35 -11.12 0.02
C GLY A 78 7.23 -9.70 0.60
N ALA A 79 7.61 -9.48 1.86
CA ALA A 79 7.70 -8.14 2.43
C ALA A 79 9.10 -7.54 2.21
N HIS A 80 9.16 -6.23 2.12
CA HIS A 80 10.39 -5.48 1.92
C HIS A 80 10.77 -4.70 3.16
N SER A 81 12.07 -4.57 3.41
CA SER A 81 12.61 -3.70 4.45
C SER A 81 13.45 -2.61 3.81
N PHE A 82 13.13 -1.35 4.11
CA PHE A 82 13.80 -0.17 3.57
C PHE A 82 14.13 0.83 4.66
N CYS A 83 15.05 1.76 4.35
CA CYS A 83 15.26 2.94 5.18
C CYS A 83 14.01 3.82 5.18
N HIS A 84 13.64 4.34 6.33
CA HIS A 84 12.65 5.39 6.44
C HIS A 84 13.24 6.74 5.96
N ALA A 85 12.40 7.74 5.69
CA ALA A 85 12.86 9.11 5.43
C ALA A 85 13.39 9.82 6.71
N ILE A 86 13.10 9.25 7.87
CA ILE A 86 13.66 9.69 9.16
C ILE A 86 14.98 8.97 9.40
N PRO A 87 16.06 9.68 9.75
CA PRO A 87 17.35 9.07 10.07
C PRO A 87 17.25 7.99 11.15
N GLU A 88 18.06 6.94 11.01
CA GLU A 88 18.14 5.79 11.94
C GLU A 88 16.83 5.01 12.11
N LYS A 89 15.87 5.19 11.19
CA LYS A 89 14.61 4.44 11.15
C LYS A 89 14.52 3.59 9.89
N TRP A 90 13.75 2.55 10.02
CA TRP A 90 13.44 1.59 8.96
C TRP A 90 11.93 1.43 8.80
N HIS A 91 11.52 0.70 7.79
CA HIS A 91 10.14 0.25 7.69
C HIS A 91 10.05 -1.10 6.99
N LEU A 92 9.08 -1.87 7.38
CA LEU A 92 8.58 -3.00 6.60
C LEU A 92 7.47 -2.52 5.67
N MET A 93 7.45 -3.08 4.48
CA MET A 93 6.44 -2.80 3.48
C MET A 93 5.94 -4.09 2.84
N SER A 94 4.65 -4.36 2.94
CA SER A 94 3.96 -5.40 2.19
C SER A 94 3.12 -4.77 1.09
N VAL A 95 2.96 -5.49 -0.02
CA VAL A 95 2.27 -4.97 -1.21
C VAL A 95 1.34 -6.04 -1.75
N ILE A 96 0.07 -5.67 -1.93
CA ILE A 96 -0.90 -6.43 -2.74
C ILE A 96 -1.06 -5.74 -4.09
N LEU A 97 -1.10 -6.51 -5.17
CA LEU A 97 -1.02 -5.94 -6.53
C LEU A 97 -2.36 -5.40 -7.03
N SER A 98 -3.49 -5.90 -6.54
CA SER A 98 -4.83 -5.50 -6.98
C SER A 98 -5.70 -5.17 -5.76
N ALA A 99 -5.60 -3.94 -5.24
CA ALA A 99 -6.44 -3.43 -4.15
C ALA A 99 -7.72 -2.79 -4.70
N THR A 100 -7.75 -1.46 -4.88
CA THR A 100 -8.92 -0.79 -5.47
C THR A 100 -9.12 -1.19 -6.94
N ASP A 101 -8.06 -1.67 -7.61
CA ASP A 101 -8.11 -2.23 -8.94
C ASP A 101 -9.11 -3.40 -9.05
N SER A 102 -9.20 -4.25 -8.03
CA SER A 102 -10.19 -5.32 -7.98
C SER A 102 -11.63 -4.81 -8.07
N LEU A 103 -11.93 -3.69 -7.41
CA LEU A 103 -13.24 -3.06 -7.47
C LEU A 103 -13.47 -2.34 -8.81
N ASN A 104 -12.46 -1.70 -9.36
CA ASN A 104 -12.49 -1.09 -10.69
C ASN A 104 -12.76 -2.15 -11.77
N TRP A 105 -12.01 -3.25 -11.73
CA TRP A 105 -12.21 -4.39 -12.62
C TRP A 105 -13.65 -4.95 -12.55
N LEU A 106 -14.18 -5.15 -11.34
CA LEU A 106 -15.56 -5.61 -11.19
C LEU A 106 -16.57 -4.58 -11.73
N SER A 107 -16.32 -3.29 -11.51
CA SER A 107 -17.11 -2.17 -12.01
C SER A 107 -17.22 -2.20 -13.55
N GLU A 108 -16.10 -2.47 -14.25
CA GLU A 108 -16.05 -2.62 -15.70
C GLU A 108 -16.88 -3.81 -16.17
N ILE A 109 -16.75 -4.98 -15.53
CA ILE A 109 -17.52 -6.20 -15.86
C ILE A 109 -19.03 -5.96 -15.68
N LEU A 110 -19.40 -5.26 -14.61
CA LEU A 110 -20.82 -4.95 -14.33
C LEU A 110 -21.37 -3.81 -15.19
N GLY A 111 -20.54 -3.06 -15.91
CA GLY A 111 -20.93 -1.86 -16.67
C GLY A 111 -21.49 -0.75 -15.78
N ARG A 112 -21.02 -0.66 -14.51
CA ARG A 112 -21.49 0.29 -13.50
C ARG A 112 -20.31 1.07 -12.91
N LYS A 113 -20.54 2.33 -12.53
CA LYS A 113 -19.51 3.12 -11.84
C LYS A 113 -19.27 2.60 -10.42
N VAL A 114 -18.04 2.73 -9.91
CA VAL A 114 -17.68 2.32 -8.54
C VAL A 114 -18.59 2.99 -7.50
N SER A 115 -18.92 4.29 -7.66
CA SER A 115 -19.87 4.97 -6.77
C SER A 115 -21.23 4.28 -6.66
N GLN A 116 -21.78 3.83 -7.81
CA GLN A 116 -23.04 3.10 -7.86
C GLN A 116 -22.96 1.70 -7.25
N ILE A 117 -21.77 1.08 -7.34
CA ILE A 117 -21.51 -0.23 -6.72
C ILE A 117 -21.46 -0.07 -5.20
N MET A 118 -20.83 0.98 -4.71
CA MET A 118 -20.71 1.26 -3.27
C MET A 118 -22.07 1.56 -2.63
N GLU A 119 -23.00 2.21 -3.33
CA GLU A 119 -24.36 2.44 -2.84
C GLU A 119 -25.11 1.13 -2.54
N ASP A 120 -24.83 0.05 -3.28
CA ASP A 120 -25.44 -1.26 -3.02
C ASP A 120 -25.01 -1.88 -1.68
N LEU A 121 -23.90 -1.39 -1.08
CA LEU A 121 -23.36 -1.90 0.17
C LEU A 121 -23.97 -1.26 1.42
N ASP A 122 -24.57 -0.08 1.31
CA ASP A 122 -25.11 0.69 2.44
C ASP A 122 -26.22 -0.03 3.23
N HIS A 123 -26.76 -1.13 2.69
CA HIS A 123 -27.85 -1.91 3.25
C HIS A 123 -27.51 -3.38 3.49
N ILE A 124 -26.22 -3.75 3.51
CA ILE A 124 -25.79 -5.14 3.71
C ILE A 124 -25.62 -5.44 5.20
N ASN A 125 -26.26 -6.50 5.67
CA ASN A 125 -26.05 -7.06 7.01
C ASN A 125 -24.59 -7.53 7.17
N TYR A 126 -23.92 -7.08 8.21
CA TYR A 126 -22.49 -7.28 8.46
C TYR A 126 -22.22 -8.69 9.04
N GLY A 127 -22.08 -9.66 8.20
CA GLY A 127 -21.47 -10.96 8.50
C GLY A 127 -20.59 -11.35 7.30
N PRO A 128 -19.61 -12.25 7.40
CA PRO A 128 -18.80 -12.64 6.25
C PRO A 128 -19.67 -13.23 5.15
N SER A 129 -19.31 -12.95 3.89
CA SER A 129 -19.96 -13.54 2.72
C SER A 129 -19.64 -15.03 2.62
N ASP A 130 -20.60 -15.84 2.18
CA ASP A 130 -20.30 -17.23 1.79
C ASP A 130 -19.49 -17.28 0.50
N LEU A 131 -19.61 -16.24 -0.34
CA LEU A 131 -18.84 -16.09 -1.56
C LEU A 131 -17.48 -15.47 -1.23
N MET A 132 -16.41 -16.09 -1.70
CA MET A 132 -15.04 -15.61 -1.49
C MET A 132 -14.44 -15.14 -2.81
N PHE A 133 -13.65 -14.07 -2.76
CA PHE A 133 -12.88 -13.57 -3.89
C PHE A 133 -11.39 -13.57 -3.57
N HIS A 134 -10.58 -14.10 -4.46
CA HIS A 134 -9.13 -13.99 -4.43
C HIS A 134 -8.70 -12.82 -5.33
N PRO A 135 -8.09 -11.76 -4.80
CA PRO A 135 -7.84 -10.52 -5.55
C PRO A 135 -6.58 -10.56 -6.42
N TYR A 136 -6.09 -11.73 -6.80
CA TYR A 136 -4.79 -11.92 -7.47
C TYR A 136 -4.88 -11.73 -9.00
N LEU A 137 -5.54 -10.66 -9.44
CA LEU A 137 -5.83 -10.42 -10.87
C LEU A 137 -4.58 -10.32 -11.74
N SER A 138 -3.49 -9.81 -11.19
CA SER A 138 -2.21 -9.56 -11.88
C SER A 138 -1.03 -10.30 -11.27
N GLY A 139 -1.28 -11.45 -10.65
CA GLY A 139 -0.33 -12.09 -9.76
C GLY A 139 -0.41 -11.53 -8.36
N GLU A 140 0.44 -11.99 -7.44
CA GLU A 140 0.50 -11.41 -6.11
C GLU A 140 1.92 -11.39 -5.56
N ARG A 141 2.25 -10.33 -4.82
CA ARG A 141 3.54 -10.17 -4.15
C ARG A 141 3.48 -10.71 -2.73
N THR A 142 2.84 -9.99 -1.81
CA THR A 142 2.76 -10.40 -0.41
C THR A 142 1.46 -11.15 -0.13
N PRO A 143 1.47 -12.35 0.49
CA PRO A 143 2.62 -13.12 0.95
C PRO A 143 3.15 -14.13 -0.08
N HIS A 144 2.52 -14.26 -1.23
CA HIS A 144 2.67 -15.41 -2.12
C HIS A 144 3.90 -15.35 -3.01
N ASN A 145 4.34 -14.14 -3.37
CA ASN A 145 5.43 -13.88 -4.33
C ASN A 145 5.28 -14.72 -5.62
N ASP A 146 4.06 -14.80 -6.14
CA ASP A 146 3.70 -15.59 -7.32
C ASP A 146 3.09 -14.71 -8.42
N ALA A 147 3.87 -14.47 -9.47
CA ALA A 147 3.43 -13.72 -10.65
C ALA A 147 2.35 -14.46 -11.47
N ASN A 148 2.18 -15.77 -11.26
CA ASN A 148 1.19 -16.59 -11.96
C ASN A 148 -0.11 -16.78 -11.18
N ALA A 149 -0.20 -16.31 -9.95
CA ALA A 149 -1.46 -16.30 -9.21
C ALA A 149 -2.55 -15.56 -10.00
N ARG A 150 -3.79 -16.03 -9.92
CA ARG A 150 -4.93 -15.42 -10.63
C ARG A 150 -6.11 -15.27 -9.69
N GLY A 151 -6.92 -14.23 -9.97
CA GLY A 151 -8.17 -14.00 -9.28
C GLY A 151 -9.18 -15.15 -9.47
N ALA A 152 -9.97 -15.39 -8.44
CA ALA A 152 -11.02 -16.41 -8.48
C ALA A 152 -12.17 -16.04 -7.56
N PHE A 153 -13.38 -16.37 -7.99
CA PHE A 153 -14.54 -16.45 -7.10
C PHE A 153 -14.75 -17.91 -6.68
N LEU A 154 -14.88 -18.15 -5.40
CA LEU A 154 -15.11 -19.47 -4.81
C LEU A 154 -16.48 -19.51 -4.14
N ASN A 155 -17.11 -20.70 -4.17
CA ASN A 155 -18.40 -20.94 -3.55
C ASN A 155 -19.56 -20.16 -4.19
N ILE A 156 -19.49 -19.91 -5.52
CA ILE A 156 -20.62 -19.36 -6.28
C ILE A 156 -21.76 -20.37 -6.26
N SER A 157 -22.96 -19.90 -5.95
CA SER A 157 -24.20 -20.69 -6.00
C SER A 157 -25.20 -20.03 -6.94
N ARG A 158 -26.30 -20.76 -7.27
CA ARG A 158 -27.40 -20.20 -8.05
C ARG A 158 -28.07 -19.00 -7.36
N ASN A 159 -27.96 -18.89 -6.05
CA ASN A 159 -28.54 -17.80 -5.26
C ASN A 159 -27.61 -16.58 -5.15
N SER A 160 -26.35 -16.71 -5.59
CA SER A 160 -25.41 -15.60 -5.58
C SER A 160 -25.87 -14.50 -6.53
N ASN A 161 -25.83 -13.28 -6.07
CA ASN A 161 -26.27 -12.10 -6.81
C ASN A 161 -25.16 -11.04 -6.90
N THR A 162 -25.43 -9.94 -7.58
CA THR A 162 -24.45 -8.87 -7.80
C THR A 162 -23.91 -8.29 -6.49
N LYS A 163 -24.74 -8.14 -5.46
CA LYS A 163 -24.30 -7.60 -4.16
C LYS A 163 -23.33 -8.55 -3.47
N ASP A 164 -23.55 -9.86 -3.58
CA ASP A 164 -22.64 -10.88 -3.04
C ASP A 164 -21.28 -10.81 -3.74
N LEU A 165 -21.24 -10.60 -5.07
CA LEU A 165 -20.01 -10.41 -5.84
C LEU A 165 -19.25 -9.17 -5.37
N ILE A 166 -19.93 -8.02 -5.28
CA ILE A 166 -19.32 -6.75 -4.85
C ILE A 166 -18.74 -6.90 -3.47
N ARG A 167 -19.50 -7.45 -2.54
CA ARG A 167 -19.09 -7.67 -1.17
C ARG A 167 -17.88 -8.59 -1.08
N SER A 168 -17.89 -9.71 -1.77
CA SER A 168 -16.79 -10.66 -1.74
C SER A 168 -15.49 -10.05 -2.28
N VAL A 169 -15.55 -9.13 -3.25
CA VAL A 169 -14.36 -8.41 -3.74
C VAL A 169 -13.77 -7.52 -2.64
N ILE A 170 -14.59 -6.77 -1.93
CA ILE A 170 -14.13 -5.91 -0.84
C ILE A 170 -13.56 -6.74 0.32
N GLU A 171 -14.25 -7.82 0.70
CA GLU A 171 -13.79 -8.75 1.73
C GLU A 171 -12.48 -9.43 1.31
N GLY A 172 -12.36 -9.88 0.06
CA GLY A 172 -11.16 -10.53 -0.48
C GLY A 172 -9.93 -9.63 -0.44
N VAL A 173 -10.07 -8.35 -0.81
CA VAL A 173 -9.01 -7.35 -0.66
C VAL A 173 -8.66 -7.12 0.81
N SER A 174 -9.67 -7.08 1.68
CA SER A 174 -9.46 -6.91 3.12
C SER A 174 -8.72 -8.11 3.74
N TYR A 175 -9.04 -9.32 3.32
CA TYR A 175 -8.32 -10.54 3.75
C TYR A 175 -6.88 -10.55 3.23
N ALA A 176 -6.62 -10.10 2.01
CA ALA A 176 -5.26 -9.98 1.50
C ALA A 176 -4.42 -9.00 2.35
N PHE A 177 -5.00 -7.91 2.82
CA PHE A 177 -4.33 -7.03 3.80
C PHE A 177 -4.11 -7.73 5.15
N ALA A 178 -5.05 -8.54 5.62
CA ALA A 178 -4.86 -9.31 6.85
C ALA A 178 -3.70 -10.32 6.71
N ASP A 179 -3.55 -10.96 5.55
CA ASP A 179 -2.40 -11.82 5.26
C ASP A 179 -1.08 -11.04 5.27
N CYS A 180 -1.07 -9.81 4.77
CA CYS A 180 0.08 -8.91 4.86
C CYS A 180 0.47 -8.60 6.32
N ILE A 181 -0.50 -8.35 7.20
CA ILE A 181 -0.25 -8.15 8.65
C ILE A 181 0.35 -9.41 9.25
N LYS A 182 -0.14 -10.60 8.87
CA LYS A 182 0.39 -11.87 9.36
C LYS A 182 1.85 -12.09 8.99
N VAL A 183 2.28 -11.60 7.82
CA VAL A 183 3.71 -11.60 7.45
C VAL A 183 4.54 -10.79 8.44
N PHE A 184 4.05 -9.65 8.89
CA PHE A 184 4.74 -8.85 9.91
C PHE A 184 4.75 -9.57 11.27
N GLU A 185 3.66 -10.21 11.66
CA GLU A 185 3.60 -11.01 12.88
C GLU A 185 4.60 -12.17 12.86
N ASN A 186 4.78 -12.83 11.72
CA ASN A 186 5.81 -13.86 11.54
C ASN A 186 7.24 -13.31 11.70
N ALA A 187 7.44 -12.03 11.40
CA ALA A 187 8.68 -11.31 11.66
C ALA A 187 8.78 -10.75 13.10
N ASN A 188 7.89 -11.18 14.01
CA ASN A 188 7.78 -10.76 15.40
C ASN A 188 7.51 -9.26 15.60
N ILE A 189 6.79 -8.66 14.67
CA ILE A 189 6.32 -7.28 14.79
C ILE A 189 4.86 -7.19 14.31
N LYS A 190 4.08 -6.34 14.95
CA LYS A 190 2.71 -6.02 14.51
C LYS A 190 2.45 -4.53 14.65
N PRO A 191 1.50 -3.99 13.88
CA PRO A 191 1.08 -2.61 14.05
C PRO A 191 0.47 -2.38 15.44
N ASP A 192 0.95 -1.36 16.16
CA ASP A 192 0.30 -0.83 17.37
C ASP A 192 -0.84 0.12 16.98
N LYS A 193 -0.65 0.84 15.87
CA LYS A 193 -1.61 1.79 15.30
C LYS A 193 -1.62 1.62 13.78
N LEU A 194 -2.81 1.59 13.19
CA LEU A 194 -3.00 1.45 11.75
C LEU A 194 -3.95 2.54 11.25
N ILE A 195 -3.49 3.34 10.31
CA ILE A 195 -4.26 4.41 9.67
C ILE A 195 -4.52 4.03 8.21
N ALA A 196 -5.74 4.20 7.71
CA ALA A 196 -6.03 4.08 6.29
C ALA A 196 -5.83 5.43 5.60
N ALA A 197 -5.15 5.42 4.46
CA ALA A 197 -4.90 6.57 3.61
C ALA A 197 -5.13 6.19 2.15
N GLY A 198 -5.51 7.16 1.33
CA GLY A 198 -5.83 6.97 -0.08
C GLY A 198 -7.21 7.52 -0.43
N GLY A 199 -7.60 7.44 -1.68
CA GLY A 199 -8.91 7.93 -2.17
C GLY A 199 -8.85 8.41 -3.59
#